data_0fbb1c97db0aa42eb04eb4a26cdd21f0
#
_entry.id   0fbb1c97db0aa42eb04eb4a26cdd21f0
#
_cell.length_a   1.000
_cell.length_b   1.000
_cell.length_c   1.000
_cell.angle_alpha   90.00
_cell.angle_beta   90.00
_cell.angle_gamma   90.00
#
_symmetry.space_group_name_H-M   'P 1'
#
loop_
_entity.id
_entity.type
_entity.pdbx_description
1 polymer ?
#
loop_
_entity_poly.entity_id
_entity_poly.type
_entity_poly.pdbx_seq_one_letter_code
_entity_poly.pdbx_strand_id
1 'polypeptide(L)'
;MSLQMHAAVLTEPGTVEVQQVPVPTLKNGEALIRVSCCGVCGSDVGMVYGRAHKYPLILGHEFSGIVTEVAGEQGRELVGKTVTAAPLLSCGQCAACRSGRPQACKSYLFMGSGTDGAMAEYVKVPVDHILNLEGLTAEEGALIEPITIAIHAVKRVQPDCLSKTVVLGGGPIGLLTAMVAKILGANKVILLDVDERRVEFARSLGIEAIN
;
A
#
# COMPACT_ATOMS: atom_id res chain seq x y z
N MET A 1 22.70 -1.41 23.40
CA MET A 1 22.59 -2.12 22.13
C MET A 1 21.25 -1.72 21.52
N SER A 2 21.19 -1.31 20.25
CA SER A 2 19.91 -1.02 19.58
C SER A 2 19.10 -2.31 19.45
N LEU A 3 17.79 -2.23 19.65
CA LEU A 3 16.86 -3.33 19.42
C LEU A 3 16.95 -3.73 17.94
N GLN A 4 17.00 -5.05 17.66
CA GLN A 4 17.08 -5.60 16.30
C GLN A 4 15.73 -6.17 15.89
N MET A 5 15.45 -6.15 14.59
CA MET A 5 14.26 -6.74 13.96
C MET A 5 14.63 -7.52 12.71
N HIS A 6 13.80 -8.45 12.29
CA HIS A 6 13.92 -9.10 10.99
C HIS A 6 13.27 -8.22 9.91
N ALA A 7 13.92 -8.16 8.75
CA ALA A 7 13.41 -7.48 7.57
C ALA A 7 13.80 -8.22 6.31
N ALA A 8 12.93 -8.19 5.29
CA ALA A 8 13.24 -8.61 3.93
C ALA A 8 13.95 -7.46 3.22
N VAL A 9 15.26 -7.58 3.06
CA VAL A 9 16.12 -6.53 2.53
C VAL A 9 16.50 -6.85 1.09
N LEU A 10 16.19 -5.95 0.17
CA LEU A 10 16.73 -5.96 -1.19
C LEU A 10 18.17 -5.44 -1.12
N THR A 11 19.16 -6.34 -1.23
CA THR A 11 20.58 -6.03 -1.07
C THR A 11 21.22 -5.58 -2.37
N GLU A 12 20.80 -6.16 -3.48
CA GLU A 12 21.22 -5.84 -4.85
C GLU A 12 20.14 -6.29 -5.84
N PRO A 13 20.22 -5.95 -7.13
CA PRO A 13 19.26 -6.42 -8.13
C PRO A 13 19.11 -7.94 -8.12
N GLY A 14 17.88 -8.43 -7.97
CA GLY A 14 17.55 -9.85 -7.94
C GLY A 14 17.71 -10.54 -6.59
N THR A 15 18.26 -9.89 -5.56
CA THR A 15 18.60 -10.53 -4.29
C THR A 15 17.83 -9.90 -3.12
N VAL A 16 16.93 -10.67 -2.54
CA VAL A 16 16.22 -10.32 -1.30
C VAL A 16 16.63 -11.30 -0.21
N GLU A 17 17.09 -10.78 0.91
CA GLU A 17 17.54 -11.56 2.06
C GLU A 17 16.79 -11.17 3.32
N VAL A 18 16.49 -12.15 4.18
CA VAL A 18 16.02 -11.86 5.54
C VAL A 18 17.23 -11.55 6.41
N GLN A 19 17.30 -10.31 6.86
CA GLN A 19 18.43 -9.82 7.68
C GLN A 19 17.92 -9.30 9.03
N GLN A 20 18.81 -9.30 10.03
CA GLN A 20 18.61 -8.54 11.26
C GLN A 20 19.13 -7.11 11.06
N VAL A 21 18.23 -6.15 11.23
CA VAL A 21 18.50 -4.73 11.09
C VAL A 21 18.05 -3.97 12.34
N PRO A 22 18.61 -2.80 12.64
CA PRO A 22 18.13 -2.01 13.77
C PRO A 22 16.67 -1.62 13.64
N VAL A 23 15.89 -1.71 14.73
CA VAL A 23 14.56 -1.10 14.79
C VAL A 23 14.68 0.41 14.54
N PRO A 24 13.82 1.01 13.70
CA PRO A 24 13.90 2.43 13.37
C PRO A 24 13.80 3.33 14.61
N THR A 25 14.71 4.28 14.70
CA THR A 25 14.61 5.35 15.72
C THR A 25 13.61 6.41 15.28
N LEU A 26 12.71 6.79 16.18
CA LEU A 26 11.68 7.78 15.93
C LEU A 26 12.18 9.20 16.13
N LYS A 27 11.71 10.10 15.27
CA LYS A 27 11.77 11.56 15.47
C LYS A 27 10.42 12.06 15.98
N ASN A 28 10.39 13.25 16.54
CA ASN A 28 9.13 13.87 16.96
C ASN A 28 8.12 13.92 15.82
N GLY A 29 6.88 13.46 16.07
CA GLY A 29 5.83 13.32 15.04
C GLY A 29 5.88 12.02 14.22
N GLU A 30 6.74 11.06 14.59
CA GLU A 30 6.77 9.71 13.99
C GLU A 30 6.21 8.67 14.97
N ALA A 31 5.62 7.63 14.41
CA ALA A 31 5.14 6.45 15.12
C ALA A 31 5.86 5.19 14.64
N LEU A 32 6.06 4.24 15.55
CA LEU A 32 6.52 2.89 15.27
C LEU A 32 5.32 1.96 15.20
N ILE A 33 5.20 1.24 14.10
CA ILE A 33 4.14 0.28 13.86
C ILE A 33 4.76 -1.12 13.79
N ARG A 34 4.28 -2.01 14.66
CA ARG A 34 4.58 -3.44 14.52
C ARG A 34 3.69 -3.99 13.40
N VAL A 35 4.32 -4.40 12.30
CA VAL A 35 3.63 -4.88 11.11
C VAL A 35 2.95 -6.22 11.40
N SER A 36 1.69 -6.33 11.06
CA SER A 36 0.89 -7.56 11.17
C SER A 36 0.73 -8.26 9.83
N CYS A 37 0.56 -7.49 8.76
CA CYS A 37 0.39 -7.99 7.41
C CYS A 37 0.99 -6.99 6.41
N CYS A 38 1.67 -7.49 5.38
CA CYS A 38 2.19 -6.67 4.27
C CYS A 38 1.98 -7.40 2.95
N GLY A 39 1.27 -6.76 2.02
CA GLY A 39 1.08 -7.22 0.65
C GLY A 39 2.35 -7.05 -0.19
N VAL A 40 2.42 -7.80 -1.29
CA VAL A 40 3.48 -7.68 -2.30
C VAL A 40 2.89 -7.02 -3.54
N CYS A 41 3.28 -5.78 -3.79
CA CYS A 41 2.89 -5.04 -4.99
C CYS A 41 3.70 -5.49 -6.22
N GLY A 42 3.13 -5.37 -7.40
CA GLY A 42 3.88 -5.55 -8.64
C GLY A 42 5.06 -4.58 -8.80
N SER A 43 5.02 -3.42 -8.13
CA SER A 43 6.15 -2.49 -8.06
C SER A 43 7.31 -3.03 -7.23
N ASP A 44 7.06 -3.77 -6.13
CA ASP A 44 8.10 -4.42 -5.34
C ASP A 44 8.85 -5.46 -6.19
N VAL A 45 8.10 -6.25 -6.97
CA VAL A 45 8.68 -7.18 -7.95
C VAL A 45 9.55 -6.43 -8.96
N GLY A 46 9.07 -5.28 -9.46
CA GLY A 46 9.86 -4.41 -10.35
C GLY A 46 11.15 -3.88 -9.69
N MET A 47 11.12 -3.56 -8.38
CA MET A 47 12.32 -3.15 -7.64
C MET A 47 13.34 -4.29 -7.56
N VAL A 48 12.90 -5.51 -7.27
CA VAL A 48 13.78 -6.70 -7.26
C VAL A 48 14.46 -6.88 -8.60
N TYR A 49 13.74 -6.73 -9.71
CA TYR A 49 14.30 -6.87 -11.07
C TYR A 49 15.02 -5.61 -11.61
N GLY A 50 15.57 -4.77 -10.71
CA GLY A 50 16.53 -3.71 -11.07
C GLY A 50 15.92 -2.33 -11.28
N ARG A 51 14.65 -2.09 -10.90
CA ARG A 51 14.06 -0.74 -10.91
C ARG A 51 14.37 0.07 -9.65
N ALA A 52 14.97 -0.54 -8.62
CA ALA A 52 15.37 0.17 -7.42
C ALA A 52 16.55 1.10 -7.70
N HIS A 53 16.49 2.30 -7.13
CA HIS A 53 17.54 3.32 -7.25
C HIS A 53 18.45 3.39 -6.02
N LYS A 54 18.17 2.55 -5.00
CA LYS A 54 18.84 2.54 -3.71
C LYS A 54 18.97 1.11 -3.20
N TYR A 55 20.12 0.78 -2.68
CA TYR A 55 20.43 -0.48 -1.99
C TYR A 55 21.31 -0.18 -0.76
N PRO A 56 21.17 -0.89 0.39
CA PRO A 56 20.05 -1.81 0.66
C PRO A 56 18.71 -1.08 0.83
N LEU A 57 17.58 -1.80 0.67
CA LEU A 57 16.25 -1.24 0.79
C LEU A 57 15.27 -2.30 1.34
N ILE A 58 14.49 -1.94 2.34
CA ILE A 58 13.33 -2.75 2.77
C ILE A 58 12.14 -2.35 1.90
N LEU A 59 11.54 -3.34 1.22
CA LEU A 59 10.39 -3.15 0.33
C LEU A 59 9.06 -3.07 1.10
N GLY A 60 7.94 -2.90 0.38
CA GLY A 60 6.59 -3.02 0.89
C GLY A 60 5.94 -1.70 1.32
N HIS A 61 4.71 -1.51 0.90
CA HIS A 61 3.90 -0.31 1.16
C HIS A 61 2.40 -0.61 1.29
N GLU A 62 1.99 -1.86 1.11
CA GLU A 62 0.62 -2.36 1.28
C GLU A 62 0.54 -3.08 2.63
N PHE A 63 0.41 -2.37 3.74
CA PHE A 63 0.56 -2.99 5.06
C PHE A 63 -0.49 -2.55 6.06
N SER A 64 -0.60 -3.33 7.12
CA SER A 64 -1.29 -2.98 8.35
C SER A 64 -0.49 -3.45 9.56
N GLY A 65 -0.77 -2.85 10.72
CA GLY A 65 -0.09 -3.22 11.95
C GLY A 65 -0.65 -2.49 13.15
N ILE A 66 0.02 -2.63 14.28
CA ILE A 66 -0.37 -2.01 15.56
C ILE A 66 0.67 -0.96 15.91
N VAL A 67 0.21 0.25 16.24
CA VAL A 67 1.10 1.30 16.75
C VAL A 67 1.64 0.88 18.10
N THR A 68 2.96 0.79 18.24
CA THR A 68 3.63 0.40 19.50
C THR A 68 4.21 1.60 20.24
N GLU A 69 4.62 2.63 19.51
CA GLU A 69 5.25 3.81 20.07
C GLU A 69 4.95 5.05 19.22
N VAL A 70 4.86 6.20 19.83
CA VAL A 70 4.75 7.51 19.17
C VAL A 70 5.72 8.48 19.84
N ALA A 71 6.56 9.12 19.03
CA ALA A 71 7.47 10.15 19.51
C ALA A 71 6.81 11.54 19.47
N GLY A 72 6.55 12.11 20.63
CA GLY A 72 5.85 13.39 20.80
C GLY A 72 4.45 13.24 21.40
N GLU A 73 3.68 14.32 21.39
CA GLU A 73 2.32 14.34 21.97
C GLU A 73 1.25 13.96 20.93
N GLN A 74 1.43 14.40 19.68
CA GLN A 74 0.48 14.14 18.60
C GLN A 74 0.43 12.65 18.25
N GLY A 75 -0.77 12.07 18.21
CA GLY A 75 -0.99 10.68 17.81
C GLY A 75 -0.80 9.65 18.93
N ARG A 76 -0.59 10.06 20.19
CA ARG A 76 -0.47 9.13 21.32
C ARG A 76 -1.72 8.25 21.50
N GLU A 77 -2.87 8.75 21.13
CA GLU A 77 -4.14 8.01 21.14
C GLU A 77 -4.18 6.83 20.16
N LEU A 78 -3.23 6.80 19.22
CA LEU A 78 -3.09 5.71 18.25
C LEU A 78 -2.35 4.49 18.82
N VAL A 79 -1.63 4.63 19.95
CA VAL A 79 -0.92 3.49 20.57
C VAL A 79 -1.89 2.37 20.89
N GLY A 80 -1.57 1.16 20.43
CA GLY A 80 -2.41 -0.03 20.56
C GLY A 80 -3.51 -0.15 19.49
N LYS A 81 -3.68 0.85 18.61
CA LYS A 81 -4.67 0.79 17.51
C LYS A 81 -4.11 0.03 16.31
N THR A 82 -5.03 -0.67 15.61
CA THR A 82 -4.75 -1.24 14.29
C THR A 82 -4.79 -0.15 13.24
N VAL A 83 -3.74 -0.04 12.45
CA VAL A 83 -3.56 1.07 11.51
C VAL A 83 -2.94 0.59 10.20
N THR A 84 -3.11 1.40 9.16
CA THR A 84 -2.25 1.47 7.97
C THR A 84 -1.71 2.88 7.82
N ALA A 85 -0.92 3.14 6.78
CA ALA A 85 -0.47 4.50 6.48
C ALA A 85 -0.44 4.77 4.98
N ALA A 86 -0.66 6.04 4.62
CA ALA A 86 -0.45 6.51 3.26
C ALA A 86 1.05 6.43 2.91
N PRO A 87 1.46 5.65 1.89
CA PRO A 87 2.87 5.39 1.63
C PRO A 87 3.60 6.55 0.94
N LEU A 88 2.87 7.52 0.39
CA LEU A 88 3.44 8.70 -0.25
C LEU A 88 3.74 9.77 0.79
N LEU A 89 5.02 9.91 1.13
CA LEU A 89 5.52 10.87 2.12
C LEU A 89 5.88 12.19 1.41
N SER A 90 4.92 13.09 1.35
CA SER A 90 5.09 14.40 0.71
C SER A 90 5.81 15.39 1.61
N CYS A 91 6.48 16.41 1.04
CA CYS A 91 7.24 17.38 1.83
C CYS A 91 6.38 18.38 2.64
N GLY A 92 5.07 18.44 2.43
CA GLY A 92 4.13 19.31 3.13
C GLY A 92 4.24 20.81 2.77
N GLN A 93 5.36 21.28 2.25
CA GLN A 93 5.67 22.73 2.14
C GLN A 93 5.75 23.29 0.71
N CYS A 94 5.84 22.48 -0.33
CA CYS A 94 5.88 22.96 -1.71
C CYS A 94 4.49 23.44 -2.16
N ALA A 95 4.44 24.15 -3.29
CA ALA A 95 3.18 24.71 -3.83
C ALA A 95 2.11 23.62 -4.06
N ALA A 96 2.51 22.45 -4.54
CA ALA A 96 1.59 21.32 -4.73
C ALA A 96 1.00 20.83 -3.41
N CYS A 97 1.83 20.61 -2.36
CA CYS A 97 1.37 20.19 -1.05
C CYS A 97 0.42 21.22 -0.43
N ARG A 98 0.79 22.51 -0.45
CA ARG A 98 -0.03 23.58 0.10
C ARG A 98 -1.36 23.78 -0.65
N SER A 99 -1.44 23.35 -1.91
CA SER A 99 -2.70 23.37 -2.68
C SER A 99 -3.50 22.08 -2.59
N GLY A 100 -3.18 21.18 -1.61
CA GLY A 100 -3.91 19.91 -1.40
C GLY A 100 -3.64 18.85 -2.47
N ARG A 101 -2.52 18.93 -3.18
CA ARG A 101 -2.10 17.98 -4.21
C ARG A 101 -0.75 17.33 -3.86
N PRO A 102 -0.66 16.59 -2.73
CA PRO A 102 0.60 15.97 -2.28
C PRO A 102 1.18 14.98 -3.31
N GLN A 103 0.35 14.34 -4.12
CA GLN A 103 0.77 13.44 -5.21
C GLN A 103 1.59 14.15 -6.31
N ALA A 104 1.51 15.47 -6.40
CA ALA A 104 2.32 16.30 -7.31
C ALA A 104 3.54 16.94 -6.62
N CYS A 105 3.90 16.48 -5.43
CA CYS A 105 5.07 16.94 -4.70
C CYS A 105 6.35 16.55 -5.46
N LYS A 106 7.24 17.53 -5.67
CA LYS A 106 8.51 17.28 -6.38
C LYS A 106 9.57 16.57 -5.52
N SER A 107 9.38 16.55 -4.21
CA SER A 107 10.33 15.99 -3.24
C SER A 107 9.65 14.94 -2.37
N TYR A 108 8.72 14.17 -2.92
CA TYR A 108 8.11 13.07 -2.19
C TYR A 108 9.09 11.91 -2.04
N LEU A 109 8.93 11.17 -0.95
CA LEU A 109 9.47 9.83 -0.79
C LEU A 109 8.29 8.85 -0.83
N PHE A 110 8.57 7.61 -1.22
CA PHE A 110 7.58 6.56 -1.20
C PHE A 110 8.13 5.38 -0.41
N MET A 111 7.33 4.85 0.51
CA MET A 111 7.72 3.71 1.33
C MET A 111 7.99 2.49 0.45
N GLY A 112 9.05 1.75 0.76
CA GLY A 112 9.47 0.59 -0.02
C GLY A 112 10.18 0.93 -1.34
N SER A 113 10.42 2.21 -1.65
CA SER A 113 11.21 2.61 -2.83
C SER A 113 12.15 3.79 -2.56
N GLY A 114 11.64 4.92 -2.10
CA GLY A 114 12.46 6.09 -1.72
C GLY A 114 12.97 6.03 -0.29
N THR A 115 12.28 5.30 0.57
CA THR A 115 12.66 5.00 1.97
C THR A 115 12.27 3.56 2.29
N ASP A 116 12.77 3.05 3.42
CA ASP A 116 12.44 1.70 3.87
C ASP A 116 10.92 1.54 4.06
N GLY A 117 10.43 0.37 3.69
CA GLY A 117 9.04 -0.03 3.70
C GLY A 117 8.70 -1.00 4.84
N ALA A 118 7.59 -1.71 4.66
CA ALA A 118 6.92 -2.49 5.70
C ALA A 118 7.15 -4.01 5.61
N MET A 119 8.02 -4.52 4.72
CA MET A 119 8.41 -5.93 4.74
C MET A 119 9.45 -6.19 5.85
N ALA A 120 9.08 -5.83 7.08
CA ALA A 120 9.87 -5.94 8.31
C ALA A 120 8.94 -6.12 9.52
N GLU A 121 9.50 -6.48 10.69
CA GLU A 121 8.70 -6.58 11.91
C GLU A 121 8.16 -5.21 12.39
N TYR A 122 8.91 -4.13 12.11
CA TYR A 122 8.52 -2.76 12.45
C TYR A 122 8.78 -1.82 11.29
N VAL A 123 7.91 -0.83 11.16
CA VAL A 123 8.07 0.29 10.24
C VAL A 123 7.76 1.60 10.96
N LYS A 124 8.50 2.66 10.64
CA LYS A 124 8.18 4.01 11.14
C LYS A 124 7.48 4.84 10.07
N VAL A 125 6.50 5.61 10.49
CA VAL A 125 5.76 6.52 9.63
C VAL A 125 5.47 7.84 10.35
N PRO A 126 5.32 8.96 9.63
CA PRO A 126 4.80 10.18 10.20
C PRO A 126 3.36 9.98 10.69
N VAL A 127 3.04 10.50 11.86
CA VAL A 127 1.71 10.32 12.51
C VAL A 127 0.56 10.81 11.62
N ASP A 128 0.75 11.90 10.88
CA ASP A 128 -0.24 12.48 9.98
C ASP A 128 -0.53 11.66 8.72
N HIS A 129 0.26 10.60 8.46
CA HIS A 129 0.01 9.64 7.40
C HIS A 129 -0.75 8.39 7.87
N ILE A 130 -0.96 8.23 9.19
CA ILE A 130 -1.60 7.05 9.77
C ILE A 130 -3.11 7.12 9.59
N LEU A 131 -3.69 5.98 9.21
CA LEU A 131 -5.12 5.75 9.09
C LEU A 131 -5.53 4.69 10.12
N ASN A 132 -6.42 5.05 11.05
CA ASN A 132 -7.00 4.10 12.00
C ASN A 132 -7.94 3.14 11.26
N LEU A 133 -7.79 1.84 11.53
CA LEU A 133 -8.53 0.75 10.88
C LEU A 133 -9.52 0.09 11.86
N GLU A 134 -10.24 0.88 12.62
CA GLU A 134 -11.20 0.36 13.58
C GLU A 134 -12.21 -0.60 12.91
N GLY A 135 -12.29 -1.83 13.43
CA GLY A 135 -13.21 -2.85 12.94
C GLY A 135 -12.69 -3.68 11.74
N LEU A 136 -11.50 -3.41 11.21
CA LEU A 136 -10.90 -4.19 10.13
C LEU A 136 -9.86 -5.20 10.68
N THR A 137 -9.74 -6.33 10.00
CA THR A 137 -8.64 -7.29 10.24
C THR A 137 -7.32 -6.75 9.68
N ALA A 138 -6.22 -7.40 10.02
CA ALA A 138 -4.91 -7.01 9.51
C ALA A 138 -4.83 -7.15 7.98
N GLU A 139 -5.36 -8.24 7.43
CA GLU A 139 -5.39 -8.52 6.01
C GLU A 139 -6.23 -7.49 5.24
N GLU A 140 -7.43 -7.16 5.76
CA GLU A 140 -8.27 -6.10 5.20
C GLU A 140 -7.56 -4.74 5.24
N GLY A 141 -6.84 -4.46 6.33
CA GLY A 141 -6.04 -3.26 6.47
C GLY A 141 -4.91 -3.15 5.45
N ALA A 142 -4.24 -4.25 5.11
CA ALA A 142 -3.21 -4.27 4.08
C ALA A 142 -3.76 -4.04 2.66
N LEU A 143 -5.04 -4.32 2.42
CA LEU A 143 -5.72 -4.06 1.15
C LEU A 143 -6.14 -2.60 0.95
N ILE A 144 -6.08 -1.75 1.98
CA ILE A 144 -6.52 -0.35 1.88
C ILE A 144 -5.73 0.43 0.82
N GLU A 145 -4.40 0.25 0.78
CA GLU A 145 -3.58 0.94 -0.24
C GLU A 145 -4.00 0.54 -1.67
N PRO A 146 -3.98 -0.75 -2.07
CA PRO A 146 -4.37 -1.13 -3.43
C PRO A 146 -5.83 -0.83 -3.77
N ILE A 147 -6.76 -0.82 -2.80
CA ILE A 147 -8.14 -0.38 -3.01
C ILE A 147 -8.17 1.10 -3.40
N THR A 148 -7.32 1.96 -2.83
CA THR A 148 -7.27 3.39 -3.21
C THR A 148 -6.86 3.57 -4.67
N ILE A 149 -5.99 2.72 -5.21
CA ILE A 149 -5.60 2.72 -6.62
C ILE A 149 -6.80 2.38 -7.51
N ALA A 150 -7.56 1.33 -7.14
CA ALA A 150 -8.78 0.94 -7.85
C ALA A 150 -9.85 2.06 -7.82
N ILE A 151 -10.09 2.66 -6.64
CA ILE A 151 -11.02 3.79 -6.49
C ILE A 151 -10.59 4.97 -7.37
N HIS A 152 -9.28 5.29 -7.38
CA HIS A 152 -8.76 6.36 -8.22
C HIS A 152 -9.02 6.09 -9.70
N ALA A 153 -8.72 4.88 -10.19
CA ALA A 153 -8.96 4.49 -11.58
C ALA A 153 -10.43 4.62 -11.96
N VAL A 154 -11.35 4.07 -11.14
CA VAL A 154 -12.79 4.12 -11.41
C VAL A 154 -13.33 5.56 -11.36
N LYS A 155 -12.88 6.38 -10.41
CA LYS A 155 -13.25 7.80 -10.34
C LYS A 155 -12.77 8.62 -11.55
N ARG A 156 -11.74 8.19 -12.25
CA ARG A 156 -11.30 8.84 -13.50
C ARG A 156 -12.23 8.55 -14.67
N VAL A 157 -12.84 7.37 -14.68
CA VAL A 157 -13.78 6.92 -15.74
C VAL A 157 -15.21 7.34 -15.42
N GLN A 158 -15.60 7.39 -14.14
CA GLN A 158 -16.93 7.74 -13.64
C GLN A 158 -18.06 6.89 -14.27
N PRO A 159 -17.98 5.54 -14.17
CA PRO A 159 -19.04 4.71 -14.71
C PRO A 159 -20.36 4.94 -13.96
N ASP A 160 -21.47 4.82 -14.68
CA ASP A 160 -22.84 4.99 -14.19
C ASP A 160 -23.70 3.75 -14.48
N CYS A 161 -25.00 3.84 -14.17
CA CYS A 161 -25.96 2.76 -14.39
C CYS A 161 -26.23 2.43 -15.87
N LEU A 162 -25.71 3.19 -16.81
CA LEU A 162 -25.78 2.90 -18.25
C LEU A 162 -24.45 2.33 -18.77
N SER A 163 -23.38 2.42 -17.99
CA SER A 163 -22.03 2.06 -18.40
C SER A 163 -21.83 0.55 -18.45
N LYS A 164 -21.22 0.08 -19.54
CA LYS A 164 -20.64 -1.25 -19.65
C LYS A 164 -19.12 -1.11 -19.52
N THR A 165 -18.56 -1.63 -18.45
CA THR A 165 -17.14 -1.50 -18.12
C THR A 165 -16.41 -2.81 -18.40
N VAL A 166 -15.29 -2.72 -19.12
CA VAL A 166 -14.38 -3.85 -19.31
C VAL A 166 -13.08 -3.56 -18.56
N VAL A 167 -12.67 -4.52 -17.74
CA VAL A 167 -11.41 -4.46 -16.99
C VAL A 167 -10.44 -5.46 -17.60
N LEU A 168 -9.30 -4.97 -18.09
CA LEU A 168 -8.25 -5.80 -18.67
C LEU A 168 -7.20 -6.16 -17.60
N GLY A 169 -7.07 -7.46 -17.32
CA GLY A 169 -6.19 -8.03 -16.31
C GLY A 169 -6.92 -8.41 -15.02
N GLY A 170 -6.83 -9.69 -14.64
CA GLY A 170 -7.44 -10.29 -13.44
C GLY A 170 -6.49 -10.38 -12.24
N GLY A 171 -5.41 -9.58 -12.23
CA GLY A 171 -4.56 -9.43 -11.04
C GLY A 171 -5.25 -8.62 -9.92
N PRO A 172 -4.59 -8.42 -8.76
CA PRO A 172 -5.20 -7.76 -7.60
C PRO A 172 -5.85 -6.41 -7.94
N ILE A 173 -5.16 -5.54 -8.68
CA ILE A 173 -5.68 -4.22 -9.06
C ILE A 173 -6.88 -4.34 -9.99
N GLY A 174 -6.86 -5.26 -10.96
CA GLY A 174 -7.99 -5.47 -11.87
C GLY A 174 -9.22 -6.00 -11.15
N LEU A 175 -9.07 -6.97 -10.25
CA LEU A 175 -10.14 -7.48 -9.40
C LEU A 175 -10.75 -6.37 -8.54
N LEU A 176 -9.93 -5.62 -7.82
CA LEU A 176 -10.39 -4.50 -7.00
C LEU A 176 -11.08 -3.42 -7.86
N THR A 177 -10.54 -3.13 -9.06
CA THR A 177 -11.15 -2.18 -10.00
C THR A 177 -12.53 -2.65 -10.45
N ALA A 178 -12.69 -3.93 -10.78
CA ALA A 178 -13.98 -4.49 -11.17
C ALA A 178 -15.00 -4.44 -10.03
N MET A 179 -14.58 -4.78 -8.79
CA MET A 179 -15.42 -4.70 -7.61
C MET A 179 -15.85 -3.25 -7.32
N VAL A 180 -14.92 -2.32 -7.33
CA VAL A 180 -15.18 -0.89 -7.09
C VAL A 180 -16.09 -0.31 -8.18
N ALA A 181 -15.90 -0.68 -9.46
CA ALA A 181 -16.77 -0.24 -10.54
C ALA A 181 -18.23 -0.69 -10.32
N LYS A 182 -18.45 -1.94 -9.90
CA LYS A 182 -19.79 -2.44 -9.52
C LYS A 182 -20.38 -1.66 -8.36
N ILE A 183 -19.61 -1.43 -7.29
CA ILE A 183 -20.05 -0.68 -6.10
C ILE A 183 -20.43 0.76 -6.45
N LEU A 184 -19.67 1.39 -7.36
CA LEU A 184 -19.91 2.76 -7.79
C LEU A 184 -20.98 2.91 -8.90
N GLY A 185 -21.68 1.82 -9.25
CA GLY A 185 -22.91 1.87 -10.04
C GLY A 185 -22.73 1.53 -11.52
N ALA A 186 -21.61 0.96 -11.95
CA ALA A 186 -21.51 0.44 -13.32
C ALA A 186 -22.57 -0.64 -13.56
N ASN A 187 -23.34 -0.51 -14.64
CA ASN A 187 -24.42 -1.44 -14.98
C ASN A 187 -23.90 -2.86 -15.24
N LYS A 188 -22.83 -2.96 -16.02
CA LYS A 188 -22.19 -4.24 -16.34
C LYS A 188 -20.68 -4.10 -16.23
N VAL A 189 -20.04 -5.04 -15.52
CA VAL A 189 -18.59 -5.12 -15.42
C VAL A 189 -18.14 -6.50 -15.86
N ILE A 190 -17.23 -6.56 -16.83
CA ILE A 190 -16.63 -7.78 -17.35
C ILE A 190 -15.11 -7.67 -17.16
N LEU A 191 -14.49 -8.69 -16.57
CA LEU A 191 -13.06 -8.79 -16.42
C LEU A 191 -12.50 -9.76 -17.46
N LEU A 192 -11.41 -9.39 -18.11
CA LEU A 192 -10.70 -10.22 -19.07
C LEU A 192 -9.28 -10.52 -18.56
N ASP A 193 -8.87 -11.78 -18.58
CA ASP A 193 -7.49 -12.19 -18.34
C ASP A 193 -7.14 -13.43 -19.17
N VAL A 194 -5.89 -13.56 -19.58
CA VAL A 194 -5.37 -14.72 -20.30
C VAL A 194 -5.05 -15.91 -19.40
N ASP A 195 -5.03 -15.74 -18.07
CA ASP A 195 -4.82 -16.79 -17.09
C ASP A 195 -6.18 -17.29 -16.57
N GLU A 196 -6.56 -18.52 -16.96
CA GLU A 196 -7.83 -19.12 -16.54
C GLU A 196 -8.00 -19.17 -15.00
N ARG A 197 -6.92 -19.38 -14.24
CA ARG A 197 -6.99 -19.40 -12.76
C ARG A 197 -7.45 -18.06 -12.20
N ARG A 198 -7.02 -16.95 -12.80
CA ARG A 198 -7.45 -15.60 -12.42
C ARG A 198 -8.91 -15.36 -12.82
N VAL A 199 -9.30 -15.84 -13.98
CA VAL A 199 -10.70 -15.78 -14.45
C VAL A 199 -11.62 -16.56 -13.51
N GLU A 200 -11.26 -17.80 -13.15
CA GLU A 200 -12.01 -18.61 -12.20
C GLU A 200 -12.09 -17.95 -10.80
N PHE A 201 -10.98 -17.38 -10.33
CA PHE A 201 -10.98 -16.65 -9.07
C PHE A 201 -11.90 -15.43 -9.10
N ALA A 202 -11.88 -14.65 -10.20
CA ALA A 202 -12.80 -13.53 -10.37
C ALA A 202 -14.27 -13.98 -10.35
N ARG A 203 -14.58 -15.09 -11.05
CA ARG A 203 -15.93 -15.69 -11.06
C ARG A 203 -16.36 -16.14 -9.65
N SER A 204 -15.46 -16.70 -8.85
CA SER A 204 -15.76 -17.11 -7.46
C SER A 204 -16.13 -15.92 -6.56
N LEU A 205 -15.66 -14.73 -6.91
CA LEU A 205 -16.01 -13.45 -6.24
C LEU A 205 -17.26 -12.76 -6.83
N GLY A 206 -17.99 -13.44 -7.73
CA GLY A 206 -19.20 -12.92 -8.36
C GLY A 206 -18.95 -11.84 -9.43
N ILE A 207 -17.75 -11.83 -10.03
CA ILE A 207 -17.40 -10.96 -11.16
C ILE A 207 -17.57 -11.76 -12.45
N GLU A 208 -18.30 -11.21 -13.44
CA GLU A 208 -18.31 -11.79 -14.78
C GLU A 208 -16.92 -11.69 -15.39
N ALA A 209 -16.29 -12.84 -15.69
CA ALA A 209 -14.92 -12.87 -16.18
C ALA A 209 -14.78 -13.84 -17.37
N ILE A 210 -13.93 -13.49 -18.31
CA ILE A 210 -13.70 -14.20 -19.58
C ILE A 210 -12.20 -14.34 -19.80
N ASN A 211 -11.79 -15.54 -20.28
CA ASN A 211 -10.42 -15.78 -20.75
C ASN A 211 -10.25 -15.23 -22.17
#